data_337f9e58b2164e986282a29e25dcc6e5
#
_entry.id   337f9e58b2164e986282a29e25dcc6e5
#
_cell.length_a   1.000
_cell.length_b   1.000
_cell.length_c   1.000
_cell.angle_alpha   90.00
_cell.angle_beta   90.00
_cell.angle_gamma   90.00
#
_symmetry.space_group_name_H-M   'P 1'
#
loop_
_entity.id
_entity.type
_entity.pdbx_description
1 polymer ?
#
loop_
_entity_poly.entity_id
_entity_poly.type
_entity_poly.pdbx_seq_one_letter_code
_entity_poly.pdbx_strand_id
1 'polypeptide(L)'
;MAKASTLKGTRDFLPAQIARRNYLFDTIQQVFKKYGFAAIETPAMEHSETLLGKYGEEGDKLLFRLLNNGDFMAGVDCTQSSASIASSISKRALRYDLTVPFARFVAQHRNELSFPFKRYQIQPVWRADRPQKGRYQEFFQCDADVVGSDALLHEVEFILIFDEVLSKLGLESFTIKINNRKILAGLAEIAGHSDRIKDIAISLDKLDKVGKDKVIEEWKERGIDEEAIKKLSVIFDMKEGRISEGLEQILSDSEVGTLGVQELKSVIKKVEKL
;
A
#
# COMPACT_ATOMS: atom_id res chain seq x y z
N MET A 1 -42.73 -7.33 -4.73
CA MET A 1 -41.49 -7.58 -5.53
C MET A 1 -40.33 -6.84 -4.88
N ALA A 2 -39.19 -7.51 -4.66
CA ALA A 2 -37.99 -6.83 -4.17
C ALA A 2 -37.53 -5.80 -5.21
N LYS A 3 -37.18 -4.58 -4.78
CA LYS A 3 -36.65 -3.54 -5.65
C LYS A 3 -35.27 -3.98 -6.14
N ALA A 4 -35.03 -3.99 -7.44
CA ALA A 4 -33.73 -4.27 -8.01
C ALA A 4 -32.70 -3.26 -7.49
N SER A 5 -31.60 -3.73 -6.93
CA SER A 5 -30.54 -2.90 -6.37
C SER A 5 -29.19 -3.63 -6.42
N THR A 6 -28.12 -2.88 -6.56
CA THR A 6 -26.75 -3.40 -6.40
C THR A 6 -26.44 -3.68 -4.94
N LEU A 7 -25.47 -4.54 -4.68
CA LEU A 7 -24.94 -4.76 -3.34
C LEU A 7 -24.33 -3.46 -2.81
N LYS A 8 -24.55 -3.17 -1.53
CA LYS A 8 -23.97 -1.99 -0.89
C LYS A 8 -22.44 -2.05 -0.97
N GLY A 9 -21.82 -0.98 -1.45
CA GLY A 9 -20.35 -0.91 -1.65
C GLY A 9 -19.89 -1.34 -3.04
N THR A 10 -20.80 -1.74 -3.93
CA THR A 10 -20.53 -2.00 -5.34
C THR A 10 -21.27 -1.00 -6.24
N ARG A 11 -20.92 -0.94 -7.51
CA ARG A 11 -21.50 0.02 -8.45
C ARG A 11 -21.66 -0.57 -9.84
N ASP A 12 -22.75 -0.21 -10.50
CA ASP A 12 -22.85 -0.30 -11.95
C ASP A 12 -22.20 0.93 -12.60
N PHE A 13 -21.69 0.76 -13.81
CA PHE A 13 -21.10 1.84 -14.59
C PHE A 13 -21.83 1.94 -15.93
N LEU A 14 -22.39 3.12 -16.21
CA LEU A 14 -23.02 3.42 -17.48
C LEU A 14 -21.98 3.61 -18.59
N PRO A 15 -22.36 3.50 -19.89
CA PRO A 15 -21.41 3.58 -21.00
C PRO A 15 -20.48 4.80 -20.97
N ALA A 16 -21.00 5.99 -20.65
CA ALA A 16 -20.18 7.20 -20.55
C ALA A 16 -19.14 7.14 -19.40
N GLN A 17 -19.46 6.46 -18.30
CA GLN A 17 -18.52 6.25 -17.20
C GLN A 17 -17.45 5.24 -17.57
N ILE A 18 -17.83 4.16 -18.30
CA ILE A 18 -16.90 3.18 -18.83
C ILE A 18 -15.91 3.83 -19.80
N ALA A 19 -16.39 4.68 -20.71
CA ALA A 19 -15.52 5.38 -21.67
C ALA A 19 -14.46 6.23 -20.97
N ARG A 20 -14.85 6.99 -19.92
CA ARG A 20 -13.91 7.79 -19.10
C ARG A 20 -12.92 6.89 -18.36
N ARG A 21 -13.39 5.77 -17.81
CA ARG A 21 -12.53 4.82 -17.10
C ARG A 21 -11.51 4.15 -18.03
N ASN A 22 -11.93 3.76 -19.24
CA ASN A 22 -11.03 3.20 -20.22
C ASN A 22 -9.96 4.20 -20.65
N TYR A 23 -10.33 5.47 -20.91
CA TYR A 23 -9.35 6.53 -21.18
C TYR A 23 -8.29 6.64 -20.09
N LEU A 24 -8.70 6.57 -18.80
CA LEU A 24 -7.79 6.61 -17.67
C LEU A 24 -6.87 5.37 -17.66
N PHE A 25 -7.43 4.18 -17.83
CA PHE A 25 -6.65 2.94 -17.87
C PHE A 25 -5.68 2.89 -19.06
N ASP A 26 -6.12 3.31 -20.23
CA ASP A 26 -5.28 3.35 -21.42
C ASP A 26 -4.11 4.31 -21.25
N THR A 27 -4.35 5.49 -20.63
CA THR A 27 -3.29 6.46 -20.32
C THR A 27 -2.25 5.87 -19.37
N ILE A 28 -2.69 5.23 -18.28
CA ILE A 28 -1.79 4.58 -17.31
C ILE A 28 -1.01 3.44 -17.97
N GLN A 29 -1.69 2.58 -18.74
CA GLN A 29 -1.03 1.45 -19.44
C GLN A 29 0.04 1.90 -20.42
N GLN A 30 -0.21 2.97 -21.18
CA GLN A 30 0.75 3.53 -22.11
C GLN A 30 2.03 3.99 -21.40
N VAL A 31 1.88 4.64 -20.24
CA VAL A 31 3.01 5.07 -19.43
C VAL A 31 3.76 3.86 -18.87
N PHE A 32 3.09 2.89 -18.26
CA PHE A 32 3.75 1.67 -17.78
C PHE A 32 4.54 0.96 -18.89
N LYS A 33 3.96 0.80 -20.08
CA LYS A 33 4.66 0.19 -21.23
C LYS A 33 5.88 0.99 -21.65
N LYS A 34 5.79 2.33 -21.67
CA LYS A 34 6.93 3.22 -21.98
C LYS A 34 8.11 3.00 -21.04
N TYR A 35 7.86 2.75 -19.75
CA TYR A 35 8.88 2.44 -18.76
C TYR A 35 9.28 0.95 -18.70
N GLY A 36 8.85 0.15 -19.66
CA GLY A 36 9.25 -1.26 -19.82
C GLY A 36 8.54 -2.23 -18.86
N PHE A 37 7.39 -1.85 -18.31
CA PHE A 37 6.59 -2.76 -17.49
C PHE A 37 5.76 -3.69 -18.37
N ALA A 38 5.80 -4.99 -18.09
CA ALA A 38 4.99 -6.03 -18.74
C ALA A 38 3.63 -6.18 -18.05
N ALA A 39 2.57 -6.36 -18.84
CA ALA A 39 1.24 -6.63 -18.31
C ALA A 39 1.16 -8.06 -17.77
N ILE A 40 0.55 -8.24 -16.61
CA ILE A 40 0.13 -9.55 -16.11
C ILE A 40 -1.30 -9.48 -15.61
N GLU A 41 -1.93 -10.66 -15.49
CA GLU A 41 -3.20 -10.85 -14.80
C GLU A 41 -3.12 -12.04 -13.85
N THR A 42 -3.82 -11.94 -12.72
CA THR A 42 -3.98 -13.04 -11.76
C THR A 42 -5.46 -13.32 -11.56
N PRO A 43 -5.86 -14.52 -11.12
CA PRO A 43 -7.25 -14.84 -10.84
C PRO A 43 -7.86 -13.93 -9.78
N ALA A 44 -9.18 -13.69 -9.89
CA ALA A 44 -9.93 -12.95 -8.88
C ALA A 44 -10.01 -13.71 -7.53
N MET A 45 -9.96 -15.05 -7.61
CA MET A 45 -10.01 -15.95 -6.46
C MET A 45 -8.64 -16.55 -6.19
N GLU A 46 -8.25 -16.56 -4.93
CA GLU A 46 -7.03 -17.20 -4.43
C GLU A 46 -7.39 -18.23 -3.34
N HIS A 47 -6.46 -19.14 -3.05
CA HIS A 47 -6.59 -19.97 -1.85
C HIS A 47 -6.59 -19.09 -0.59
N SER A 48 -7.50 -19.38 0.34
CA SER A 48 -7.60 -18.59 1.58
C SER A 48 -6.27 -18.59 2.35
N GLU A 49 -5.53 -19.68 2.35
CA GLU A 49 -4.18 -19.78 2.97
C GLU A 49 -3.13 -18.89 2.33
N THR A 50 -3.26 -18.57 1.04
CA THR A 50 -2.36 -17.63 0.34
C THR A 50 -2.56 -16.20 0.84
N LEU A 51 -3.79 -15.83 1.18
CA LEU A 51 -4.14 -14.46 1.57
C LEU A 51 -4.08 -14.24 3.09
N LEU A 52 -4.50 -15.24 3.89
CA LEU A 52 -4.56 -15.13 5.35
C LEU A 52 -3.17 -14.94 5.97
N GLY A 53 -3.12 -14.11 7.00
CA GLY A 53 -1.88 -13.79 7.73
C GLY A 53 -0.93 -12.83 6.97
N LYS A 54 -1.33 -12.33 5.79
CA LYS A 54 -0.50 -11.42 4.98
C LYS A 54 -0.82 -9.95 5.22
N TYR A 55 -2.04 -9.65 5.68
CA TYR A 55 -2.55 -8.29 5.83
C TYR A 55 -2.67 -7.84 7.30
N GLY A 56 -2.24 -8.68 8.26
CA GLY A 56 -2.44 -8.48 9.68
C GLY A 56 -3.90 -8.77 10.10
N GLU A 57 -4.17 -8.75 11.40
CA GLU A 57 -5.48 -9.13 11.94
C GLU A 57 -6.64 -8.28 11.41
N GLU A 58 -6.42 -6.98 11.21
CA GLU A 58 -7.45 -6.09 10.65
C GLU A 58 -7.72 -6.37 9.18
N GLY A 59 -6.66 -6.57 8.38
CA GLY A 59 -6.80 -6.87 6.96
C GLY A 59 -7.45 -8.22 6.70
N ASP A 60 -7.11 -9.23 7.51
CA ASP A 60 -7.69 -10.56 7.39
C ASP A 60 -9.21 -10.57 7.65
N LYS A 61 -9.73 -9.65 8.48
CA LYS A 61 -11.17 -9.45 8.71
C LYS A 61 -11.89 -8.84 7.51
N LEU A 62 -11.14 -8.20 6.61
CA LEU A 62 -11.69 -7.55 5.42
C LEU A 62 -11.68 -8.44 4.16
N LEU A 63 -11.23 -9.70 4.27
CA LEU A 63 -11.26 -10.65 3.18
C LEU A 63 -12.68 -11.15 2.91
N PHE A 64 -13.14 -11.05 1.67
CA PHE A 64 -14.36 -11.74 1.21
C PHE A 64 -14.08 -13.22 1.01
N ARG A 65 -14.56 -14.05 1.94
CA ARG A 65 -14.44 -15.50 1.87
C ARG A 65 -15.55 -16.08 1.01
N LEU A 66 -15.24 -17.12 0.24
CA LEU A 66 -16.18 -17.83 -0.61
C LEU A 66 -16.47 -19.21 0.00
N LEU A 67 -17.72 -19.54 0.19
CA LEU A 67 -18.12 -20.88 0.64
C LEU A 67 -17.66 -21.96 -0.34
N ASN A 68 -17.31 -23.12 0.18
CA ASN A 68 -17.02 -24.27 -0.65
C ASN A 68 -18.26 -24.67 -1.44
N ASN A 69 -18.09 -25.26 -2.63
CA ASN A 69 -19.22 -25.72 -3.43
C ASN A 69 -19.84 -26.98 -2.82
N GLY A 70 -21.12 -27.22 -3.14
CA GLY A 70 -21.88 -28.36 -2.64
C GLY A 70 -22.32 -28.16 -1.19
N ASP A 71 -22.36 -29.23 -0.41
CA ASP A 71 -22.66 -29.16 1.02
C ASP A 71 -21.40 -28.66 1.78
N PHE A 72 -21.27 -27.33 1.93
CA PHE A 72 -20.13 -26.71 2.57
C PHE A 72 -20.03 -27.00 4.08
N MET A 73 -21.10 -27.53 4.69
CA MET A 73 -21.12 -27.95 6.10
C MET A 73 -20.80 -29.45 6.29
N ALA A 74 -20.66 -30.22 5.21
CA ALA A 74 -20.37 -31.66 5.33
C ALA A 74 -19.05 -31.90 6.07
N GLY A 75 -19.10 -32.65 7.15
CA GLY A 75 -17.94 -33.00 7.97
C GLY A 75 -17.42 -31.88 8.86
N VAL A 76 -18.15 -30.76 8.99
CA VAL A 76 -17.76 -29.64 9.86
C VAL A 76 -18.25 -29.91 11.30
N ASP A 77 -17.32 -29.82 12.25
CA ASP A 77 -17.61 -29.82 13.67
C ASP A 77 -18.05 -28.42 14.12
N CYS A 78 -19.36 -28.24 14.31
CA CYS A 78 -19.96 -26.97 14.71
C CYS A 78 -19.65 -26.56 16.17
N THR A 79 -18.95 -27.38 16.94
CA THR A 79 -18.50 -27.02 18.30
C THR A 79 -17.21 -26.26 18.33
N GLN A 80 -16.50 -26.19 17.19
CA GLN A 80 -15.25 -25.46 17.05
C GLN A 80 -15.45 -23.95 17.03
N SER A 81 -14.33 -23.21 17.14
CA SER A 81 -14.36 -21.74 17.04
C SER A 81 -14.83 -21.30 15.65
N SER A 82 -15.46 -20.11 15.58
CA SER A 82 -15.89 -19.50 14.31
C SER A 82 -14.75 -19.39 13.29
N ALA A 83 -13.52 -19.14 13.74
CA ALA A 83 -12.35 -19.06 12.87
C ALA A 83 -12.00 -20.42 12.24
N SER A 84 -12.06 -21.50 13.04
CA SER A 84 -11.82 -22.88 12.57
C SER A 84 -12.90 -23.33 11.58
N ILE A 85 -14.17 -23.08 11.91
CA ILE A 85 -15.30 -23.36 11.01
C ILE A 85 -15.14 -22.59 9.70
N ALA A 86 -14.86 -21.29 9.77
CA ALA A 86 -14.66 -20.46 8.57
C ALA A 86 -13.55 -20.99 7.67
N SER A 87 -12.45 -21.50 8.23
CA SER A 87 -11.35 -22.10 7.45
C SER A 87 -11.75 -23.43 6.81
N SER A 88 -12.63 -24.21 7.43
CA SER A 88 -13.14 -25.48 6.90
C SER A 88 -14.12 -25.29 5.75
N ILE A 89 -15.03 -24.31 5.87
CA ILE A 89 -16.12 -24.08 4.90
C ILE A 89 -15.73 -23.12 3.76
N SER A 90 -14.57 -22.45 3.83
CA SER A 90 -14.15 -21.42 2.89
C SER A 90 -12.65 -21.55 2.57
N LYS A 91 -12.33 -22.42 1.61
CA LYS A 91 -10.94 -22.62 1.14
C LYS A 91 -10.49 -21.59 0.12
N ARG A 92 -11.38 -20.70 -0.31
CA ARG A 92 -11.13 -19.68 -1.33
C ARG A 92 -11.63 -18.33 -0.84
N ALA A 93 -10.94 -17.25 -1.27
CA ALA A 93 -11.36 -15.89 -1.00
C ALA A 93 -11.12 -15.02 -2.23
N LEU A 94 -11.80 -13.88 -2.33
CA LEU A 94 -11.51 -12.86 -3.32
C LEU A 94 -10.21 -12.15 -2.92
N ARG A 95 -9.37 -11.84 -3.91
CA ARG A 95 -8.12 -11.11 -3.68
C ARG A 95 -8.39 -9.72 -3.07
N TYR A 96 -7.65 -9.40 -2.04
CA TYR A 96 -7.73 -8.16 -1.29
C TYR A 96 -6.93 -7.02 -1.96
N ASP A 97 -5.83 -7.39 -2.60
CA ASP A 97 -4.93 -6.54 -3.37
C ASP A 97 -4.37 -7.31 -4.56
N LEU A 98 -3.44 -6.70 -5.29
CA LEU A 98 -2.71 -7.34 -6.38
C LEU A 98 -1.30 -7.79 -5.97
N THR A 99 -0.79 -7.38 -4.81
CA THR A 99 0.57 -7.65 -4.34
C THR A 99 0.76 -9.10 -3.91
N VAL A 100 -0.14 -9.65 -3.10
CA VAL A 100 -0.04 -11.04 -2.63
C VAL A 100 -0.23 -12.04 -3.77
N PRO A 101 -1.25 -11.88 -4.66
CA PRO A 101 -1.35 -12.68 -5.89
C PRO A 101 -0.11 -12.58 -6.78
N PHE A 102 0.50 -11.39 -6.89
CA PHE A 102 1.73 -11.21 -7.64
C PHE A 102 2.91 -11.96 -7.01
N ALA A 103 3.07 -11.90 -5.69
CA ALA A 103 4.12 -12.66 -5.00
C ALA A 103 3.99 -14.18 -5.26
N ARG A 104 2.76 -14.72 -5.21
CA ARG A 104 2.47 -16.12 -5.58
C ARG A 104 2.82 -16.38 -7.05
N PHE A 105 2.44 -15.47 -7.97
CA PHE A 105 2.73 -15.57 -9.39
C PHE A 105 4.25 -15.65 -9.63
N VAL A 106 5.04 -14.77 -9.03
CA VAL A 106 6.50 -14.77 -9.14
C VAL A 106 7.10 -16.09 -8.61
N ALA A 107 6.63 -16.57 -7.47
CA ALA A 107 7.10 -17.83 -6.90
C ALA A 107 6.79 -19.01 -7.82
N GLN A 108 5.61 -19.05 -8.43
CA GLN A 108 5.15 -20.12 -9.31
C GLN A 108 5.89 -20.13 -10.66
N HIS A 109 6.14 -18.95 -11.23
CA HIS A 109 6.71 -18.78 -12.57
C HIS A 109 8.19 -18.34 -12.55
N ARG A 110 8.89 -18.54 -11.41
CA ARG A 110 10.26 -18.04 -11.22
C ARG A 110 11.23 -18.42 -12.35
N ASN A 111 11.09 -19.62 -12.88
CA ASN A 111 11.97 -20.13 -13.95
C ASN A 111 11.61 -19.64 -15.36
N GLU A 112 10.44 -19.00 -15.51
CA GLU A 112 9.94 -18.44 -16.76
C GLU A 112 10.18 -16.93 -16.85
N LEU A 113 10.49 -16.29 -15.71
CA LEU A 113 10.65 -14.85 -15.60
C LEU A 113 12.12 -14.44 -15.71
N SER A 114 12.39 -13.37 -16.45
CA SER A 114 13.69 -12.69 -16.45
C SER A 114 13.73 -11.59 -15.40
N PHE A 115 14.78 -11.54 -14.59
CA PHE A 115 14.95 -10.54 -13.54
C PHE A 115 15.99 -9.46 -13.94
N PRO A 116 15.82 -8.20 -13.55
CA PRO A 116 14.67 -7.67 -12.79
C PRO A 116 13.38 -7.72 -13.58
N PHE A 117 12.31 -8.20 -12.95
CA PHE A 117 11.00 -8.30 -13.56
C PHE A 117 10.16 -7.08 -13.18
N LYS A 118 9.79 -6.29 -14.18
CA LYS A 118 8.92 -5.11 -14.08
C LYS A 118 7.53 -5.48 -14.57
N ARG A 119 6.54 -5.47 -13.70
CA ARG A 119 5.16 -5.79 -14.08
C ARG A 119 4.20 -4.65 -13.78
N TYR A 120 3.12 -4.53 -14.54
CA TYR A 120 1.94 -3.78 -14.13
C TYR A 120 0.69 -4.65 -14.20
N GLN A 121 -0.31 -4.29 -13.41
CA GLN A 121 -1.60 -4.98 -13.34
C GLN A 121 -2.71 -3.97 -13.06
N ILE A 122 -3.78 -4.00 -13.85
CA ILE A 122 -4.96 -3.14 -13.67
C ILE A 122 -6.16 -4.05 -13.57
N GLN A 123 -6.56 -4.40 -12.37
CA GLN A 123 -7.63 -5.35 -12.12
C GLN A 123 -8.45 -4.97 -10.88
N PRO A 124 -9.70 -5.47 -10.75
CA PRO A 124 -10.52 -5.25 -9.57
C PRO A 124 -10.00 -6.02 -8.37
N VAL A 125 -10.22 -5.45 -7.17
CA VAL A 125 -9.97 -6.06 -5.86
C VAL A 125 -11.17 -5.87 -4.96
N TRP A 126 -11.26 -6.66 -3.88
CA TRP A 126 -12.43 -6.68 -3.01
C TRP A 126 -12.02 -6.59 -1.55
N ARG A 127 -12.59 -5.61 -0.85
CA ARG A 127 -12.36 -5.40 0.59
C ARG A 127 -13.69 -5.21 1.30
N ALA A 128 -13.92 -5.97 2.37
CA ALA A 128 -15.14 -5.89 3.18
C ALA A 128 -15.17 -4.65 4.08
N ASP A 129 -14.60 -3.55 3.61
CA ASP A 129 -14.66 -2.26 4.29
C ASP A 129 -16.10 -1.77 4.48
N ARG A 130 -16.33 -0.95 5.52
CA ARG A 130 -17.60 -0.24 5.68
C ARG A 130 -17.76 0.77 4.53
N PRO A 131 -18.77 0.60 3.66
CA PRO A 131 -18.97 1.49 2.52
C PRO A 131 -19.24 2.94 2.95
N GLN A 132 -18.53 3.87 2.34
CA GLN A 132 -18.71 5.31 2.52
C GLN A 132 -18.34 6.06 1.23
N LYS A 133 -18.58 7.37 1.17
CA LYS A 133 -18.23 8.17 -0.02
C LYS A 133 -16.73 8.02 -0.35
N GLY A 134 -16.43 7.57 -1.58
CA GLY A 134 -15.07 7.34 -2.04
C GLY A 134 -14.43 6.00 -1.59
N ARG A 135 -15.12 5.19 -0.77
CA ARG A 135 -14.64 3.88 -0.31
C ARG A 135 -15.65 2.80 -0.66
N TYR A 136 -15.28 1.97 -1.61
CA TYR A 136 -16.10 0.88 -2.13
C TYR A 136 -15.54 -0.47 -1.71
N GLN A 137 -16.39 -1.49 -1.78
CA GLN A 137 -15.99 -2.88 -1.51
C GLN A 137 -15.41 -3.57 -2.75
N GLU A 138 -15.74 -3.07 -3.94
CA GLU A 138 -15.14 -3.48 -5.20
C GLU A 138 -14.57 -2.24 -5.91
N PHE A 139 -13.29 -2.28 -6.25
CA PHE A 139 -12.60 -1.19 -6.92
C PHE A 139 -11.38 -1.70 -7.70
N PHE A 140 -10.89 -0.92 -8.63
CA PHE A 140 -9.70 -1.23 -9.40
C PHE A 140 -8.45 -0.72 -8.69
N GLN A 141 -7.41 -1.53 -8.71
CA GLN A 141 -6.03 -1.11 -8.45
C GLN A 141 -5.25 -1.06 -9.77
N CYS A 142 -4.37 -0.07 -9.88
CA CYS A 142 -3.41 0.08 -10.97
C CYS A 142 -2.02 -0.01 -10.34
N ASP A 143 -1.49 -1.22 -10.26
CA ASP A 143 -0.26 -1.51 -9.56
C ASP A 143 0.89 -1.73 -10.55
N ALA A 144 2.07 -1.23 -10.19
CA ALA A 144 3.32 -1.52 -10.86
C ALA A 144 4.39 -1.90 -9.83
N ASP A 145 5.12 -2.98 -10.09
CA ASP A 145 6.15 -3.50 -9.18
C ASP A 145 7.39 -3.93 -9.95
N VAL A 146 8.52 -3.88 -9.26
CA VAL A 146 9.81 -4.42 -9.72
C VAL A 146 10.29 -5.44 -8.71
N VAL A 147 10.71 -6.61 -9.19
CA VAL A 147 11.25 -7.70 -8.38
C VAL A 147 12.62 -8.10 -8.90
N GLY A 148 13.55 -8.36 -7.97
CA GLY A 148 14.91 -8.85 -8.29
C GLY A 148 15.93 -7.75 -8.54
N SER A 149 15.72 -6.54 -8.00
CA SER A 149 16.68 -5.44 -8.04
C SER A 149 16.49 -4.52 -6.84
N ASP A 150 17.59 -4.08 -6.24
CA ASP A 150 17.64 -3.09 -5.16
C ASP A 150 18.06 -1.69 -5.66
N ALA A 151 18.05 -1.48 -6.97
CA ALA A 151 18.50 -0.24 -7.57
C ALA A 151 17.51 0.90 -7.32
N LEU A 152 17.94 1.97 -6.64
CA LEU A 152 17.16 3.20 -6.40
C LEU A 152 16.69 3.90 -7.70
N LEU A 153 17.10 3.42 -8.85
CA LEU A 153 16.58 3.90 -10.13
C LEU A 153 15.09 3.58 -10.30
N HIS A 154 14.61 2.50 -9.67
CA HIS A 154 13.20 2.13 -9.76
C HIS A 154 12.31 3.12 -8.99
N GLU A 155 12.75 3.65 -7.87
CA GLU A 155 12.05 4.73 -7.15
C GLU A 155 11.96 5.99 -8.01
N VAL A 156 13.05 6.34 -8.72
CA VAL A 156 13.04 7.46 -9.67
C VAL A 156 12.03 7.20 -10.80
N GLU A 157 12.04 6.01 -11.39
CA GLU A 157 11.09 5.64 -12.43
C GLU A 157 9.63 5.75 -11.94
N PHE A 158 9.32 5.31 -10.71
CA PHE A 158 7.98 5.45 -10.16
C PHE A 158 7.55 6.91 -10.00
N ILE A 159 8.45 7.79 -9.54
CA ILE A 159 8.15 9.22 -9.44
C ILE A 159 7.84 9.79 -10.84
N LEU A 160 8.64 9.47 -11.84
CA LEU A 160 8.42 9.90 -13.22
C LEU A 160 7.14 9.33 -13.83
N ILE A 161 6.79 8.09 -13.50
CA ILE A 161 5.53 7.47 -13.91
C ILE A 161 4.34 8.24 -13.31
N PHE A 162 4.37 8.56 -12.03
CA PHE A 162 3.31 9.38 -11.40
C PHE A 162 3.20 10.74 -12.04
N ASP A 163 4.31 11.43 -12.25
CA ASP A 163 4.34 12.74 -12.91
C ASP A 163 3.75 12.67 -14.31
N GLU A 164 4.21 11.74 -15.14
CA GLU A 164 3.75 11.60 -16.51
C GLU A 164 2.28 11.20 -16.63
N VAL A 165 1.80 10.29 -15.76
CA VAL A 165 0.37 9.89 -15.74
C VAL A 165 -0.51 11.06 -15.35
N LEU A 166 -0.19 11.76 -14.25
CA LEU A 166 -1.01 12.86 -13.76
C LEU A 166 -1.03 14.03 -14.75
N SER A 167 0.12 14.36 -15.34
CA SER A 167 0.23 15.39 -16.38
C SER A 167 -0.59 15.04 -17.63
N LYS A 168 -0.50 13.79 -18.12
CA LYS A 168 -1.29 13.32 -19.28
C LYS A 168 -2.79 13.30 -19.02
N LEU A 169 -3.21 13.12 -17.76
CA LEU A 169 -4.60 13.19 -17.34
C LEU A 169 -5.10 14.63 -17.16
N GLY A 170 -4.24 15.64 -17.38
CA GLY A 170 -4.60 17.05 -17.34
C GLY A 170 -4.60 17.67 -15.93
N LEU A 171 -3.92 17.05 -14.95
CA LEU A 171 -3.73 17.69 -13.65
C LEU A 171 -2.58 18.71 -13.76
N GLU A 172 -2.94 19.99 -13.65
CA GLU A 172 -1.96 21.09 -13.79
C GLU A 172 -1.14 21.34 -12.53
N SER A 173 -1.63 20.91 -11.36
CA SER A 173 -0.95 21.09 -10.08
C SER A 173 -1.17 19.89 -9.17
N PHE A 174 -0.10 19.23 -8.80
CA PHE A 174 -0.10 18.12 -7.84
C PHE A 174 1.25 18.06 -7.12
N THR A 175 1.25 17.42 -5.97
CA THR A 175 2.47 17.19 -5.17
C THR A 175 2.69 15.70 -4.97
N ILE A 176 3.87 15.21 -5.32
CA ILE A 176 4.29 13.84 -5.05
C ILE A 176 5.03 13.83 -3.71
N LYS A 177 4.43 13.26 -2.68
CA LYS A 177 5.06 13.07 -1.37
C LYS A 177 5.82 11.76 -1.35
N ILE A 178 7.11 11.82 -1.03
CA ILE A 178 7.99 10.65 -0.93
C ILE A 178 8.54 10.50 0.48
N ASN A 179 8.76 9.27 0.90
CA ASN A 179 9.34 8.94 2.20
C ASN A 179 10.21 7.68 2.06
N ASN A 180 11.03 7.42 3.10
CA ASN A 180 11.82 6.19 3.21
C ASN A 180 11.55 5.55 4.59
N ARG A 181 11.19 4.26 4.60
CA ARG A 181 10.90 3.52 5.84
C ARG A 181 12.09 3.44 6.80
N LYS A 182 13.32 3.48 6.27
CA LYS A 182 14.54 3.50 7.08
C LYS A 182 14.65 4.77 7.91
N ILE A 183 14.15 5.91 7.40
CA ILE A 183 14.07 7.16 8.17
C ILE A 183 13.14 6.97 9.36
N LEU A 184 11.95 6.39 9.17
CA LEU A 184 11.02 6.10 10.27
C LEU A 184 11.60 5.11 11.28
N ALA A 185 12.33 4.09 10.82
CA ALA A 185 13.03 3.15 11.68
C ALA A 185 14.12 3.83 12.50
N GLY A 186 14.92 4.68 11.87
CA GLY A 186 15.95 5.48 12.55
C GLY A 186 15.38 6.43 13.59
N LEU A 187 14.25 7.09 13.30
CA LEU A 187 13.56 7.94 14.27
C LEU A 187 13.08 7.14 15.49
N ALA A 188 12.55 5.95 15.29
CA ALA A 188 12.16 5.08 16.39
C ALA A 188 13.37 4.57 17.19
N GLU A 189 14.50 4.31 16.53
CA GLU A 189 15.76 3.89 17.15
C GLU A 189 16.33 4.97 18.06
N ILE A 190 16.51 6.21 17.57
CA ILE A 190 17.03 7.32 18.36
C ILE A 190 16.10 7.72 19.52
N ALA A 191 14.80 7.46 19.36
CA ALA A 191 13.82 7.61 20.42
C ALA A 191 13.86 6.50 21.47
N GLY A 192 14.61 5.40 21.24
CA GLY A 192 14.64 4.23 22.12
C GLY A 192 13.42 3.32 22.01
N HIS A 193 12.62 3.47 20.96
CA HIS A 193 11.35 2.77 20.72
C HIS A 193 11.31 2.01 19.38
N SER A 194 12.36 1.25 19.06
CA SER A 194 12.47 0.50 17.80
C SER A 194 11.31 -0.50 17.58
N ASP A 195 10.68 -0.97 18.64
CA ASP A 195 9.48 -1.83 18.62
C ASP A 195 8.18 -1.07 18.29
N ARG A 196 8.20 0.27 18.37
CA ARG A 196 7.05 1.16 18.23
C ARG A 196 7.00 1.94 16.91
N ILE A 197 7.74 1.51 15.89
CA ILE A 197 7.78 2.17 14.56
C ILE A 197 6.37 2.42 14.01
N LYS A 198 5.46 1.43 14.15
CA LYS A 198 4.08 1.57 13.68
C LYS A 198 3.33 2.69 14.39
N ASP A 199 3.47 2.78 15.70
CA ASP A 199 2.76 3.78 16.51
C ASP A 199 3.24 5.18 16.17
N ILE A 200 4.55 5.36 16.03
CA ILE A 200 5.17 6.61 15.61
C ILE A 200 4.70 7.02 14.22
N ALA A 201 4.76 6.10 13.25
CA ALA A 201 4.40 6.35 11.86
C ALA A 201 2.91 6.69 11.69
N ILE A 202 1.99 5.96 12.35
CA ILE A 202 0.54 6.19 12.28
C ILE A 202 0.17 7.58 12.78
N SER A 203 0.83 8.06 13.84
CA SER A 203 0.57 9.39 14.37
C SER A 203 1.15 10.48 13.47
N LEU A 204 2.37 10.28 12.94
CA LEU A 204 2.98 11.20 11.97
C LEU A 204 2.17 11.34 10.68
N ASP A 205 1.57 10.28 10.20
CA ASP A 205 0.73 10.28 8.99
C ASP A 205 -0.51 11.21 9.12
N LYS A 206 -0.89 11.52 10.36
CA LYS A 206 -2.01 12.41 10.65
C LYS A 206 -1.59 13.87 10.81
N LEU A 207 -0.27 14.17 10.84
CA LEU A 207 0.26 15.49 11.18
C LEU A 207 -0.42 16.63 10.41
N ASP A 208 -0.56 16.48 9.09
CA ASP A 208 -1.19 17.48 8.21
C ASP A 208 -2.68 17.73 8.55
N LYS A 209 -3.34 16.76 9.21
CA LYS A 209 -4.77 16.81 9.50
C LYS A 209 -5.08 17.28 10.92
N VAL A 210 -4.27 16.85 11.88
CA VAL A 210 -4.56 17.05 13.30
C VAL A 210 -3.63 18.03 14.00
N GLY A 211 -2.48 18.34 13.39
CA GLY A 211 -1.46 19.22 13.93
C GLY A 211 -0.55 18.54 14.97
N LYS A 212 0.58 19.21 15.28
CA LYS A 212 1.66 18.69 16.13
C LYS A 212 1.21 18.31 17.54
N ASP A 213 0.36 19.13 18.15
CA ASP A 213 -0.05 18.92 19.54
C ASP A 213 -0.82 17.60 19.72
N LYS A 214 -1.71 17.28 18.76
CA LYS A 214 -2.46 16.01 18.77
C LYS A 214 -1.58 14.80 18.46
N VAL A 215 -0.57 14.96 17.61
CA VAL A 215 0.41 13.88 17.35
C VAL A 215 1.19 13.57 18.63
N ILE A 216 1.63 14.59 19.36
CA ILE A 216 2.32 14.43 20.66
C ILE A 216 1.40 13.74 21.69
N GLU A 217 0.12 14.14 21.76
CA GLU A 217 -0.86 13.52 22.63
C GLU A 217 -1.07 12.04 22.29
N GLU A 218 -1.25 11.69 21.01
CA GLU A 218 -1.33 10.29 20.56
C GLU A 218 -0.07 9.48 20.91
N TRP A 219 1.12 10.07 20.81
CA TRP A 219 2.36 9.39 21.20
C TRP A 219 2.39 9.08 22.70
N LYS A 220 1.96 10.03 23.55
CA LYS A 220 1.83 9.82 25.01
C LYS A 220 0.82 8.71 25.32
N GLU A 221 -0.36 8.74 24.70
CA GLU A 221 -1.39 7.71 24.87
C GLU A 221 -0.91 6.31 24.45
N ARG A 222 -0.02 6.26 23.46
CA ARG A 222 0.60 5.01 22.98
C ARG A 222 1.82 4.60 23.82
N GLY A 223 2.16 5.33 24.87
CA GLY A 223 3.24 4.97 25.78
C GLY A 223 4.64 5.34 25.29
N ILE A 224 4.78 6.31 24.39
CA ILE A 224 6.06 6.94 24.06
C ILE A 224 6.40 7.92 25.19
N ASP A 225 7.57 7.77 25.78
CA ASP A 225 7.98 8.61 26.90
C ASP A 225 8.34 10.05 26.50
N GLU A 226 8.43 10.95 27.49
CA GLU A 226 8.67 12.38 27.24
C GLU A 226 10.04 12.67 26.61
N GLU A 227 11.07 11.88 26.91
CA GLU A 227 12.40 12.04 26.33
C GLU A 227 12.39 11.69 24.84
N ALA A 228 11.75 10.58 24.50
CA ALA A 228 11.54 10.16 23.11
C ALA A 228 10.72 11.18 22.33
N ILE A 229 9.62 11.68 22.92
CA ILE A 229 8.79 12.72 22.31
C ILE A 229 9.60 13.99 22.03
N LYS A 230 10.45 14.40 22.96
CA LYS A 230 11.32 15.57 22.75
C LYS A 230 12.27 15.38 21.57
N LYS A 231 12.88 14.20 21.45
CA LYS A 231 13.76 13.86 20.31
C LYS A 231 12.99 13.85 18.99
N LEU A 232 11.80 13.23 18.96
CA LEU A 232 10.96 13.14 17.77
C LEU A 232 10.37 14.50 17.35
N SER A 233 10.03 15.36 18.32
CA SER A 233 9.36 16.65 18.06
C SER A 233 10.19 17.62 17.22
N VAL A 234 11.50 17.42 17.14
CA VAL A 234 12.39 18.25 16.30
C VAL A 234 11.99 18.18 14.81
N ILE A 235 11.33 17.09 14.39
CA ILE A 235 10.84 16.92 13.02
C ILE A 235 9.79 17.99 12.65
N PHE A 236 8.99 18.43 13.62
CA PHE A 236 7.93 19.41 13.39
C PHE A 236 8.43 20.83 13.07
N ASP A 237 9.66 21.12 13.46
CA ASP A 237 10.27 22.43 13.27
C ASP A 237 11.19 22.50 12.04
N MET A 238 11.27 21.42 11.27
CA MET A 238 12.04 21.38 10.02
C MET A 238 11.43 22.29 8.97
N LYS A 239 12.24 23.14 8.38
CA LYS A 239 11.80 24.05 7.32
C LYS A 239 11.73 23.32 5.98
N GLU A 240 10.70 23.62 5.20
CA GLU A 240 10.66 23.22 3.79
C GLU A 240 11.95 23.62 3.07
N GLY A 241 12.50 22.72 2.26
CA GLY A 241 13.78 22.92 1.55
C GLY A 241 15.05 22.55 2.35
N ARG A 242 14.95 22.30 3.68
CA ARG A 242 16.06 21.81 4.52
C ARG A 242 15.76 20.55 5.30
N ILE A 243 14.68 19.87 4.95
CA ILE A 243 14.24 18.64 5.64
C ILE A 243 15.34 17.58 5.63
N SER A 244 16.04 17.41 4.51
CA SER A 244 17.12 16.42 4.39
C SER A 244 18.32 16.71 5.26
N GLU A 245 18.69 17.97 5.44
CA GLU A 245 19.82 18.39 6.30
C GLU A 245 19.47 18.20 7.78
N GLY A 246 18.23 18.56 8.16
CA GLY A 246 17.74 18.35 9.51
C GLY A 246 17.64 16.86 9.88
N LEU A 247 17.19 16.02 8.95
CA LEU A 247 17.13 14.57 9.14
C LEU A 247 18.53 13.96 9.27
N GLU A 248 19.51 14.39 8.48
CA GLU A 248 20.90 13.93 8.63
C GLU A 248 21.46 14.20 10.04
N GLN A 249 21.21 15.39 10.57
CA GLN A 249 21.67 15.74 11.91
C GLN A 249 21.00 14.92 13.00
N ILE A 250 19.67 14.74 12.92
CA ILE A 250 18.91 13.98 13.93
C ILE A 250 19.25 12.49 13.87
N LEU A 251 19.45 11.95 12.67
CA LEU A 251 19.65 10.52 12.46
C LEU A 251 21.13 10.10 12.43
N SER A 252 22.06 11.01 12.80
CA SER A 252 23.51 10.73 12.82
C SER A 252 23.88 9.51 13.66
N ASP A 253 23.16 9.26 14.74
CA ASP A 253 23.38 8.13 15.65
C ASP A 253 22.63 6.83 15.25
N SER A 254 21.96 6.83 14.09
CA SER A 254 21.26 5.68 13.54
C SER A 254 21.79 5.33 12.16
N GLU A 255 22.44 4.17 12.02
CA GLU A 255 22.94 3.69 10.72
C GLU A 255 21.78 3.51 9.72
N VAL A 256 20.67 2.89 10.15
CA VAL A 256 19.50 2.69 9.30
C VAL A 256 18.85 4.00 8.89
N GLY A 257 18.76 4.96 9.81
CA GLY A 257 18.22 6.30 9.55
C GLY A 257 19.07 7.07 8.56
N THR A 258 20.38 7.11 8.78
CA THR A 258 21.36 7.75 7.89
C THR A 258 21.30 7.16 6.48
N LEU A 259 21.25 5.83 6.34
CA LEU A 259 21.09 5.16 5.05
C LEU A 259 19.79 5.61 4.36
N GLY A 260 18.67 5.68 5.10
CA GLY A 260 17.40 6.14 4.56
C GLY A 260 17.44 7.56 4.01
N VAL A 261 18.13 8.48 4.69
CA VAL A 261 18.32 9.87 4.22
C VAL A 261 19.19 9.91 2.97
N GLN A 262 20.27 9.15 2.91
CA GLN A 262 21.15 9.06 1.74
C GLN A 262 20.41 8.52 0.50
N GLU A 263 19.61 7.46 0.67
CA GLU A 263 18.77 6.91 -0.39
C GLU A 263 17.78 7.96 -0.91
N LEU A 264 17.05 8.63 0.00
CA LEU A 264 16.09 9.67 -0.36
C LEU A 264 16.74 10.82 -1.11
N LYS A 265 17.87 11.33 -0.62
CA LYS A 265 18.66 12.36 -1.32
C LYS A 265 19.12 11.92 -2.72
N SER A 266 19.57 10.67 -2.84
CA SER A 266 19.99 10.12 -4.13
C SER A 266 18.83 10.08 -5.13
N VAL A 267 17.64 9.69 -4.70
CA VAL A 267 16.43 9.67 -5.54
C VAL A 267 16.05 11.10 -5.96
N ILE A 268 15.90 12.02 -5.01
CA ILE A 268 15.56 13.42 -5.29
C ILE A 268 16.53 14.04 -6.28
N LYS A 269 17.85 13.93 -6.04
CA LYS A 269 18.88 14.47 -6.91
C LYS A 269 18.84 13.93 -8.34
N LYS A 270 18.39 12.66 -8.51
CA LYS A 270 18.22 12.07 -9.84
C LYS A 270 16.97 12.59 -10.54
N VAL A 271 15.86 12.73 -9.81
CA VAL A 271 14.61 13.28 -10.35
C VAL A 271 14.79 14.74 -10.79
N GLU A 272 15.50 15.57 -10.01
CA GLU A 272 15.78 16.98 -10.34
C GLU A 272 16.64 17.19 -11.61
N LYS A 273 17.30 16.15 -12.09
CA LYS A 273 18.16 16.20 -13.28
C LYS A 273 17.46 15.76 -14.56
N LEU A 274 16.27 15.23 -14.46
CA LEU A 274 15.49 14.70 -15.59
C LEU A 274 14.36 15.63 -15.99
#